data_f2843d0f2a7591bd1bf5b17069038f0d
#
_entry.id   f2843d0f2a7591bd1bf5b17069038f0d
#
_cell.length_a   1.000
_cell.length_b   1.000
_cell.length_c   1.000
_cell.angle_alpha   90.00
_cell.angle_beta   90.00
_cell.angle_gamma   90.00
#
_symmetry.space_group_name_H-M   'P 1'
#
loop_
_entity.id
_entity.type
_entity.pdbx_description
1 polymer ?
#
loop_
_entity_poly.entity_id
_entity_poly.type
_entity_poly.pdbx_seq_one_letter_code
_entity_poly.pdbx_strand_id
1 'polypeptide(L)'
;HYTGIWTDTLRGGQTQLVNTNKLLRRYNGITGLKTGTTGGAGVCITASATRDGLKLIAVVLGAPSSKERFEAATTLLDYGFAAYRAAPVPLPQERPLQLKVKGSTEETVPLDYAALPATALLPAESAGQLTVQLELPEALAAPVTRGQTVGKAQLLCGEAVQGEYPVCAAADAPRMDFDTALRLLWDSLRGTAA
;
A
#
# COMPACT_ATOMS: atom_id res chain seq x y z
N HIS A 1 -0.97 19.76 -2.66
CA HIS A 1 -0.83 20.81 -1.65
C HIS A 1 -1.75 22.00 -1.95
N TYR A 2 -1.71 22.61 -3.13
CA TYR A 2 -2.46 23.84 -3.46
C TYR A 2 -3.98 23.64 -3.58
N THR A 3 -4.44 22.44 -3.93
CA THR A 3 -5.88 22.15 -4.17
C THR A 3 -6.75 22.27 -2.94
N GLY A 4 -6.17 22.16 -1.75
CA GLY A 4 -6.85 22.31 -0.46
C GLY A 4 -6.89 23.73 0.09
N ILE A 5 -6.22 24.69 -0.56
CA ILE A 5 -6.19 26.09 -0.12
C ILE A 5 -7.49 26.78 -0.55
N TRP A 6 -8.19 27.38 0.41
CA TRP A 6 -9.44 28.10 0.12
C TRP A 6 -9.22 29.50 -0.46
N THR A 7 -8.33 30.28 0.16
CA THR A 7 -7.98 31.63 -0.29
C THR A 7 -6.47 31.80 -0.27
N ASP A 8 -5.97 32.55 -1.24
CA ASP A 8 -4.56 32.97 -1.31
C ASP A 8 -4.48 34.38 -1.90
N THR A 9 -3.32 35.02 -1.78
CA THR A 9 -3.09 36.38 -2.28
C THR A 9 -1.88 36.45 -3.21
N LEU A 10 -1.98 37.30 -4.21
CA LEU A 10 -0.90 37.60 -5.14
C LEU A 10 -0.50 39.08 -5.07
N ARG A 11 0.68 39.39 -5.61
CA ARG A 11 1.20 40.77 -5.78
C ARG A 11 1.20 41.56 -4.45
N GLY A 12 1.71 40.94 -3.37
CA GLY A 12 1.78 41.61 -2.07
C GLY A 12 0.42 41.89 -1.43
N GLY A 13 -0.61 41.05 -1.71
CA GLY A 13 -1.95 41.18 -1.15
C GLY A 13 -2.93 41.97 -2.02
N GLN A 14 -2.49 42.50 -3.17
CA GLN A 14 -3.37 43.30 -4.06
C GLN A 14 -4.45 42.45 -4.79
N THR A 15 -4.21 41.14 -4.96
CA THR A 15 -5.16 40.27 -5.65
C THR A 15 -5.47 39.07 -4.76
N GLN A 16 -6.73 38.93 -4.37
CA GLN A 16 -7.22 37.77 -3.63
C GLN A 16 -7.68 36.69 -4.60
N LEU A 17 -7.21 35.47 -4.42
CA LEU A 17 -7.67 34.27 -5.11
C LEU A 17 -8.59 33.48 -4.18
N VAL A 18 -9.72 33.01 -4.72
CA VAL A 18 -10.66 32.16 -3.98
C VAL A 18 -10.86 30.87 -4.77
N ASN A 19 -10.74 29.73 -4.07
CA ASN A 19 -10.96 28.43 -4.68
C ASN A 19 -12.42 28.25 -5.07
N THR A 20 -12.65 27.80 -6.28
CA THR A 20 -14.00 27.55 -6.80
C THR A 20 -14.62 26.25 -6.28
N ASN A 21 -13.82 25.38 -5.63
CA ASN A 21 -14.33 24.16 -4.99
C ASN A 21 -14.95 24.48 -3.63
N LYS A 22 -16.26 24.73 -3.60
CA LYS A 22 -17.00 25.07 -2.38
C LYS A 22 -17.04 23.94 -1.35
N LEU A 23 -16.74 22.68 -1.73
CA LEU A 23 -16.68 21.55 -0.78
C LEU A 23 -15.57 21.74 0.25
N LEU A 24 -14.50 22.50 -0.05
CA LEU A 24 -13.42 22.80 0.90
C LEU A 24 -13.91 23.43 2.22
N ARG A 25 -15.09 24.05 2.22
CA ARG A 25 -15.69 24.66 3.41
C ARG A 25 -16.89 23.90 3.97
N ARG A 26 -17.38 22.88 3.25
CA ARG A 26 -18.67 22.26 3.56
C ARG A 26 -18.62 20.76 3.75
N TYR A 27 -17.56 20.11 3.26
CA TYR A 27 -17.44 18.66 3.28
C TYR A 27 -16.27 18.22 4.16
N ASN A 28 -16.56 17.38 5.15
CA ASN A 28 -15.52 16.89 6.07
C ASN A 28 -14.50 16.00 5.35
N GLY A 29 -13.21 16.24 5.61
CA GLY A 29 -12.11 15.47 5.04
C GLY A 29 -11.76 15.81 3.60
N ILE A 30 -12.39 16.84 2.96
CA ILE A 30 -12.09 17.26 1.59
C ILE A 30 -10.62 17.71 1.46
N THR A 31 -9.94 17.27 0.39
CA THR A 31 -8.55 17.60 0.10
C THR A 31 -8.36 18.34 -1.24
N GLY A 32 -9.40 18.47 -2.02
CA GLY A 32 -9.41 19.16 -3.33
C GLY A 32 -10.45 18.52 -4.24
N LEU A 33 -10.36 18.55 -5.54
CA LEU A 33 -9.26 18.87 -6.46
C LEU A 33 -9.63 20.09 -7.35
N LYS A 34 -10.40 19.85 -8.44
CA LYS A 34 -10.62 20.83 -9.50
C LYS A 34 -12.06 20.90 -9.96
N THR A 35 -12.54 22.13 -10.19
CA THR A 35 -13.82 22.40 -10.87
C THR A 35 -13.56 22.89 -12.29
N GLY A 36 -14.48 22.62 -13.20
CA GLY A 36 -14.44 23.11 -14.57
C GLY A 36 -15.84 23.35 -15.11
N THR A 37 -15.98 24.26 -16.07
CA THR A 37 -17.20 24.47 -16.82
C THR A 37 -16.84 24.91 -18.24
N THR A 38 -17.37 24.19 -19.23
CA THR A 38 -17.23 24.53 -20.65
C THR A 38 -18.56 24.28 -21.36
N GLY A 39 -18.73 24.90 -22.53
CA GLY A 39 -19.92 24.71 -23.32
C GLY A 39 -20.15 23.26 -23.77
N GLY A 40 -19.06 22.51 -24.04
CA GLY A 40 -19.16 21.12 -24.49
C GLY A 40 -19.19 20.09 -23.36
N ALA A 41 -18.52 20.35 -22.26
CA ALA A 41 -18.43 19.39 -21.13
C ALA A 41 -19.48 19.65 -20.03
N GLY A 42 -20.20 20.77 -20.08
CA GLY A 42 -21.11 21.17 -19.01
C GLY A 42 -20.36 21.55 -17.73
N VAL A 43 -21.00 21.36 -16.59
CA VAL A 43 -20.47 21.71 -15.27
C VAL A 43 -19.84 20.47 -14.62
N CYS A 44 -18.53 20.53 -14.33
CA CYS A 44 -17.75 19.37 -13.89
C CYS A 44 -17.02 19.61 -12.57
N ILE A 45 -16.75 18.55 -11.82
CA ILE A 45 -15.88 18.55 -10.65
C ILE A 45 -15.15 17.21 -10.52
N THR A 46 -13.90 17.29 -10.14
CA THR A 46 -13.18 16.19 -9.49
C THR A 46 -12.96 16.59 -8.03
N ALA A 47 -13.51 15.84 -7.11
CA ALA A 47 -13.39 16.06 -5.67
C ALA A 47 -12.64 14.91 -5.03
N SER A 48 -11.74 15.20 -4.08
CA SER A 48 -11.04 14.19 -3.28
C SER A 48 -11.25 14.45 -1.81
N ALA A 49 -11.43 13.39 -1.05
CA ALA A 49 -11.57 13.45 0.41
C ALA A 49 -10.84 12.29 1.08
N THR A 50 -10.43 12.50 2.33
CA THR A 50 -9.77 11.49 3.15
C THR A 50 -10.43 11.43 4.51
N ARG A 51 -10.85 10.22 4.96
CA ARG A 51 -11.36 9.95 6.30
C ARG A 51 -10.82 8.60 6.77
N ASP A 52 -10.36 8.51 8.00
CA ASP A 52 -9.90 7.27 8.64
C ASP A 52 -8.93 6.44 7.76
N GLY A 53 -7.99 7.12 7.10
CA GLY A 53 -7.02 6.50 6.19
C GLY A 53 -7.56 6.16 4.79
N LEU A 54 -8.86 6.17 4.57
CA LEU A 54 -9.48 5.96 3.26
C LEU A 54 -9.46 7.25 2.45
N LYS A 55 -8.89 7.18 1.23
CA LYS A 55 -8.89 8.27 0.25
C LYS A 55 -9.83 7.95 -0.89
N LEU A 56 -10.75 8.86 -1.17
CA LEU A 56 -11.71 8.73 -2.26
C LEU A 56 -11.58 9.89 -3.24
N ILE A 57 -11.89 9.59 -4.51
CA ILE A 57 -12.01 10.58 -5.57
C ILE A 57 -13.36 10.38 -6.24
N ALA A 58 -14.16 11.45 -6.27
CA ALA A 58 -15.40 11.51 -7.01
C ALA A 58 -15.21 12.38 -8.26
N VAL A 59 -15.64 11.88 -9.41
CA VAL A 59 -15.63 12.60 -10.69
C VAL A 59 -17.05 12.76 -11.17
N VAL A 60 -17.48 14.00 -11.38
CA VAL A 60 -18.79 14.37 -11.92
C VAL A 60 -18.57 15.19 -13.16
N LEU A 61 -19.16 14.75 -14.27
CA LEU A 61 -19.10 15.40 -15.58
C LEU A 61 -20.51 15.75 -16.06
N GLY A 62 -20.63 16.88 -16.74
CA GLY A 62 -21.89 17.25 -17.41
C GLY A 62 -23.06 17.53 -16.45
N ALA A 63 -22.81 17.94 -15.22
CA ALA A 63 -23.90 18.31 -14.32
C ALA A 63 -24.65 19.53 -14.87
N PRO A 64 -26.02 19.61 -14.67
CA PRO A 64 -26.82 20.71 -15.16
C PRO A 64 -26.44 22.06 -14.52
N SER A 65 -26.02 22.05 -13.27
CA SER A 65 -25.65 23.26 -12.53
C SER A 65 -24.50 23.08 -11.59
N SER A 66 -23.94 24.24 -11.13
CA SER A 66 -22.90 24.23 -10.11
C SER A 66 -23.36 23.65 -8.75
N LYS A 67 -24.66 23.78 -8.42
CA LYS A 67 -25.25 23.19 -7.22
C LYS A 67 -25.24 21.66 -7.32
N GLU A 68 -25.77 21.14 -8.41
CA GLU A 68 -25.94 19.70 -8.62
C GLU A 68 -24.60 18.95 -8.73
N ARG A 69 -23.56 19.55 -9.34
CA ARG A 69 -22.22 18.89 -9.35
C ARG A 69 -21.67 18.70 -7.93
N PHE A 70 -21.89 19.68 -7.02
CA PHE A 70 -21.42 19.54 -5.64
C PHE A 70 -22.27 18.53 -4.87
N GLU A 71 -23.59 18.50 -5.06
CA GLU A 71 -24.48 17.51 -4.46
C GLU A 71 -24.13 16.10 -4.94
N ALA A 72 -23.95 15.90 -6.24
CA ALA A 72 -23.55 14.62 -6.80
C ALA A 72 -22.18 14.14 -6.26
N ALA A 73 -21.19 15.04 -6.21
CA ALA A 73 -19.88 14.70 -5.65
C ALA A 73 -19.96 14.33 -4.16
N THR A 74 -20.78 15.05 -3.37
CA THR A 74 -21.05 14.73 -1.97
C THR A 74 -21.67 13.36 -1.82
N THR A 75 -22.73 13.06 -2.58
CA THR A 75 -23.42 11.77 -2.57
C THR A 75 -22.47 10.61 -2.91
N LEU A 76 -21.61 10.77 -3.92
CA LEU A 76 -20.63 9.76 -4.29
C LEU A 76 -19.57 9.51 -3.19
N LEU A 77 -19.06 10.59 -2.57
CA LEU A 77 -18.11 10.49 -1.49
C LEU A 77 -18.74 9.87 -0.23
N ASP A 78 -19.97 10.27 0.12
CA ASP A 78 -20.70 9.70 1.27
C ASP A 78 -20.99 8.22 1.06
N TYR A 79 -21.41 7.81 -0.15
CA TYR A 79 -21.55 6.40 -0.51
C TYR A 79 -20.23 5.64 -0.34
N GLY A 80 -19.13 6.16 -0.87
CA GLY A 80 -17.84 5.52 -0.78
C GLY A 80 -17.37 5.37 0.68
N PHE A 81 -17.51 6.40 1.52
CA PHE A 81 -17.18 6.32 2.93
C PHE A 81 -18.15 5.46 3.77
N ALA A 82 -19.40 5.28 3.32
CA ALA A 82 -20.33 4.34 3.96
C ALA A 82 -20.01 2.89 3.59
N ALA A 83 -19.73 2.64 2.31
CA ALA A 83 -19.58 1.29 1.75
C ALA A 83 -18.21 0.66 1.96
N TYR A 84 -17.15 1.45 2.15
CA TYR A 84 -15.76 0.96 2.20
C TYR A 84 -15.00 1.44 3.43
N ARG A 85 -13.98 0.66 3.82
CA ARG A 85 -13.03 0.99 4.88
C ARG A 85 -11.60 0.68 4.42
N ALA A 86 -10.64 1.48 4.87
CA ALA A 86 -9.23 1.13 4.87
C ALA A 86 -8.93 0.36 6.16
N ALA A 87 -8.68 -0.93 6.06
CA ALA A 87 -8.38 -1.78 7.21
C ALA A 87 -6.87 -2.07 7.27
N PRO A 88 -6.23 -2.04 8.45
CA PRO A 88 -4.84 -2.46 8.59
C PRO A 88 -4.72 -3.95 8.27
N VAL A 89 -3.67 -4.32 7.51
CA VAL A 89 -3.38 -5.72 7.21
C VAL A 89 -2.70 -6.35 8.42
N PRO A 90 -3.29 -7.39 9.04
CA PRO A 90 -2.74 -8.03 10.23
C PRO A 90 -1.57 -8.94 9.84
N LEU A 91 -0.34 -8.50 10.07
CA LEU A 91 0.81 -9.39 9.91
C LEU A 91 0.80 -10.47 11.00
N PRO A 92 0.93 -11.77 10.65
CA PRO A 92 1.00 -12.84 11.63
C PRO A 92 2.16 -12.60 12.62
N GLN A 93 1.88 -12.68 13.92
CA GLN A 93 2.90 -12.46 14.97
C GLN A 93 4.00 -13.51 14.93
N GLU A 94 3.65 -14.75 14.60
CA GLU A 94 4.56 -15.91 14.51
C GLU A 94 5.12 -16.11 13.09
N ARG A 95 5.12 -15.08 12.24
CA ARG A 95 5.70 -15.20 10.90
C ARG A 95 7.19 -15.49 10.98
N PRO A 96 7.73 -16.38 10.13
CA PRO A 96 9.16 -16.60 10.02
C PRO A 96 9.84 -15.29 9.59
N LEU A 97 10.88 -14.89 10.33
CA LEU A 97 11.73 -13.75 9.96
C LEU A 97 12.88 -14.17 9.05
N GLN A 98 13.18 -15.45 9.02
CA GLN A 98 14.25 -16.05 8.22
C GLN A 98 13.90 -17.49 7.86
N LEU A 99 14.47 -18.01 6.77
CA LEU A 99 14.40 -19.41 6.36
C LEU A 99 15.79 -20.05 6.36
N LYS A 100 15.82 -21.34 6.67
CA LYS A 100 17.05 -22.16 6.55
C LYS A 100 17.47 -22.27 5.10
N VAL A 101 18.80 -22.28 4.86
CA VAL A 101 19.39 -22.47 3.54
C VAL A 101 20.27 -23.70 3.55
N LYS A 102 20.02 -24.62 2.62
CA LYS A 102 20.84 -25.84 2.44
C LYS A 102 21.89 -25.61 1.36
N GLY A 103 23.12 -26.04 1.63
CA GLY A 103 24.22 -25.96 0.66
C GLY A 103 24.84 -24.56 0.53
N SER A 104 24.71 -23.73 1.56
CA SER A 104 25.35 -22.42 1.69
C SER A 104 26.28 -22.38 2.90
N THR A 105 27.14 -21.35 2.96
CA THR A 105 27.86 -20.95 4.16
C THR A 105 26.98 -20.22 5.16
N GLU A 106 25.87 -19.63 4.64
CA GLU A 106 24.85 -18.97 5.45
C GLU A 106 23.80 -20.02 5.88
N GLU A 107 23.60 -20.19 7.18
CA GLU A 107 22.59 -21.12 7.71
C GLU A 107 21.18 -20.68 7.42
N THR A 108 20.94 -19.37 7.38
CA THR A 108 19.61 -18.76 7.20
C THR A 108 19.67 -17.52 6.31
N VAL A 109 18.54 -17.21 5.67
CA VAL A 109 18.33 -15.97 4.92
C VAL A 109 17.15 -15.22 5.51
N PRO A 110 17.30 -13.91 5.84
CA PRO A 110 16.18 -13.06 6.28
C PRO A 110 15.14 -12.92 5.19
N LEU A 111 13.87 -12.76 5.59
CA LEU A 111 12.72 -12.57 4.69
C LEU A 111 12.27 -11.12 4.66
N ASP A 112 11.89 -10.68 3.47
CA ASP A 112 11.30 -9.37 3.21
C ASP A 112 9.82 -9.52 2.84
N TYR A 113 8.96 -8.86 3.62
CA TYR A 113 7.50 -8.79 3.45
C TYR A 113 7.03 -7.42 2.93
N ALA A 114 7.92 -6.56 2.46
CA ALA A 114 7.60 -5.19 2.06
C ALA A 114 6.58 -5.09 0.91
N ALA A 115 6.41 -6.15 0.13
CA ALA A 115 5.39 -6.22 -0.92
C ALA A 115 3.96 -6.27 -0.35
N LEU A 116 3.77 -6.74 0.90
CA LEU A 116 2.46 -6.79 1.54
C LEU A 116 2.02 -5.37 1.91
N PRO A 117 0.83 -4.90 1.49
CA PRO A 117 0.39 -3.56 1.80
C PRO A 117 0.10 -3.39 3.30
N ALA A 118 0.37 -2.20 3.83
CA ALA A 118 0.05 -1.91 5.24
C ALA A 118 -1.47 -1.80 5.50
N THR A 119 -2.25 -1.48 4.46
CA THR A 119 -3.72 -1.33 4.54
C THR A 119 -4.37 -1.95 3.30
N ALA A 120 -5.55 -2.52 3.46
CA ALA A 120 -6.39 -3.02 2.39
C ALA A 120 -7.72 -2.27 2.35
N LEU A 121 -8.24 -2.08 1.13
CA LEU A 121 -9.58 -1.53 0.92
C LEU A 121 -10.60 -2.68 0.93
N LEU A 122 -11.60 -2.59 1.80
CA LEU A 122 -12.62 -3.63 1.95
C LEU A 122 -14.02 -3.02 2.06
N PRO A 123 -15.07 -3.77 1.74
CA PRO A 123 -16.42 -3.45 2.16
C PRO A 123 -16.46 -3.23 3.67
N ALA A 124 -17.23 -2.24 4.12
CA ALA A 124 -17.26 -1.84 5.53
C ALA A 124 -17.67 -3.00 6.47
N GLU A 125 -18.55 -3.89 6.00
CA GLU A 125 -19.03 -5.08 6.72
C GLU A 125 -17.97 -6.17 6.89
N SER A 126 -16.96 -6.19 6.02
CA SER A 126 -15.93 -7.24 5.97
C SER A 126 -14.59 -6.82 6.61
N ALA A 127 -14.47 -5.59 7.09
CA ALA A 127 -13.20 -5.03 7.54
C ALA A 127 -12.55 -5.79 8.71
N GLY A 128 -13.34 -6.51 9.53
CA GLY A 128 -12.84 -7.32 10.65
C GLY A 128 -12.42 -8.75 10.29
N GLN A 129 -12.57 -9.18 9.03
CA GLN A 129 -12.33 -10.56 8.58
C GLN A 129 -11.00 -10.73 7.84
N LEU A 130 -10.12 -9.73 7.89
CA LEU A 130 -8.81 -9.79 7.24
C LEU A 130 -7.88 -10.76 7.97
N THR A 131 -7.26 -11.65 7.19
CA THR A 131 -6.20 -12.54 7.64
C THR A 131 -5.09 -12.63 6.60
N VAL A 132 -3.88 -13.00 7.02
CA VAL A 132 -2.76 -13.26 6.12
C VAL A 132 -2.30 -14.69 6.32
N GLN A 133 -2.29 -15.46 5.23
CA GLN A 133 -1.70 -16.79 5.18
C GLN A 133 -0.36 -16.73 4.45
N LEU A 134 0.64 -17.45 4.99
CA LEU A 134 1.97 -17.51 4.42
C LEU A 134 2.20 -18.90 3.81
N GLU A 135 2.59 -18.94 2.56
CA GLU A 135 3.05 -20.14 1.88
C GLU A 135 4.57 -20.04 1.68
N LEU A 136 5.32 -20.67 2.56
CA LEU A 136 6.78 -20.67 2.59
C LEU A 136 7.32 -22.10 2.62
N PRO A 137 8.43 -22.42 1.96
CA PRO A 137 9.09 -23.69 2.09
C PRO A 137 9.78 -23.83 3.46
N GLU A 138 10.00 -25.05 3.93
CA GLU A 138 10.73 -25.30 5.19
C GLU A 138 12.19 -24.83 5.11
N ALA A 139 12.81 -24.94 3.93
CA ALA A 139 14.18 -24.51 3.67
C ALA A 139 14.38 -24.18 2.19
N LEU A 140 15.35 -23.32 1.94
CA LEU A 140 15.79 -22.93 0.58
C LEU A 140 17.02 -23.75 0.18
N ALA A 141 17.25 -23.91 -1.12
CA ALA A 141 18.48 -24.47 -1.68
C ALA A 141 19.36 -23.33 -2.21
N ALA A 142 20.64 -23.33 -1.84
CA ALA A 142 21.61 -22.36 -2.36
C ALA A 142 21.91 -22.61 -3.86
N PRO A 143 22.22 -21.55 -4.65
CA PRO A 143 22.34 -20.16 -4.22
C PRO A 143 20.96 -19.48 -4.08
N VAL A 144 20.85 -18.54 -3.14
CA VAL A 144 19.71 -17.62 -2.98
C VAL A 144 20.23 -16.21 -3.22
N THR A 145 19.50 -15.41 -4.00
CA THR A 145 19.85 -14.03 -4.28
C THR A 145 18.88 -13.07 -3.59
N ARG A 146 19.38 -11.94 -3.13
CA ARG A 146 18.55 -10.88 -2.57
C ARG A 146 17.47 -10.47 -3.58
N GLY A 147 16.23 -10.33 -3.12
CA GLY A 147 15.07 -10.03 -3.96
C GLY A 147 14.45 -11.24 -4.65
N GLN A 148 15.07 -12.42 -4.56
CA GLN A 148 14.47 -13.66 -5.07
C GLN A 148 13.18 -13.96 -4.33
N THR A 149 12.09 -14.22 -5.05
CA THR A 149 10.84 -14.70 -4.46
C THR A 149 11.04 -16.10 -3.91
N VAL A 150 10.77 -16.28 -2.63
CA VAL A 150 10.96 -17.56 -1.91
C VAL A 150 9.64 -18.13 -1.39
N GLY A 151 8.56 -17.37 -1.51
CA GLY A 151 7.22 -17.78 -1.15
C GLY A 151 6.23 -16.66 -1.41
N LYS A 152 5.01 -16.81 -0.90
CA LYS A 152 3.95 -15.80 -1.03
C LYS A 152 3.17 -15.60 0.26
N ALA A 153 2.63 -14.39 0.41
CA ALA A 153 1.65 -14.03 1.41
C ALA A 153 0.30 -13.83 0.72
N GLN A 154 -0.73 -14.55 1.15
CA GLN A 154 -2.09 -14.38 0.67
C GLN A 154 -2.88 -13.54 1.67
N LEU A 155 -3.45 -12.44 1.20
CA LEU A 155 -4.38 -11.63 1.96
C LEU A 155 -5.79 -12.13 1.72
N LEU A 156 -6.47 -12.56 2.79
CA LEU A 156 -7.83 -13.11 2.74
C LEU A 156 -8.80 -12.21 3.49
N CYS A 157 -10.04 -12.18 3.01
CA CYS A 157 -11.18 -11.62 3.72
C CYS A 157 -12.22 -12.73 3.86
N GLY A 158 -12.33 -13.31 5.06
CA GLY A 158 -12.99 -14.61 5.23
C GLY A 158 -12.26 -15.69 4.42
N GLU A 159 -12.97 -16.37 3.52
CA GLU A 159 -12.39 -17.36 2.61
C GLU A 159 -11.93 -16.78 1.25
N ALA A 160 -12.27 -15.53 0.95
CA ALA A 160 -11.99 -14.93 -0.35
C ALA A 160 -10.58 -14.32 -0.38
N VAL A 161 -9.76 -14.74 -1.36
CA VAL A 161 -8.43 -14.17 -1.61
C VAL A 161 -8.60 -12.77 -2.21
N GLN A 162 -8.07 -11.75 -1.52
CA GLN A 162 -8.06 -10.36 -1.95
C GLN A 162 -6.81 -10.02 -2.77
N GLY A 163 -5.70 -10.73 -2.51
CA GLY A 163 -4.46 -10.54 -3.24
C GLY A 163 -3.37 -11.50 -2.78
N GLU A 164 -2.38 -11.69 -3.66
CA GLU A 164 -1.17 -12.46 -3.40
C GLU A 164 0.06 -11.55 -3.53
N TYR A 165 0.98 -11.65 -2.60
CA TYR A 165 2.15 -10.80 -2.51
C TYR A 165 3.40 -11.65 -2.35
N PRO A 166 4.47 -11.40 -3.11
CA PRO A 166 5.70 -12.17 -2.99
C PRO A 166 6.37 -11.92 -1.64
N VAL A 167 6.90 -12.99 -1.05
CA VAL A 167 7.87 -12.93 0.04
C VAL A 167 9.24 -13.17 -0.56
N CYS A 168 10.17 -12.24 -0.32
CA CYS A 168 11.48 -12.26 -0.97
C CYS A 168 12.61 -12.50 0.04
N ALA A 169 13.73 -13.03 -0.45
CA ALA A 169 14.97 -13.06 0.31
C ALA A 169 15.52 -11.64 0.51
N ALA A 170 15.87 -11.27 1.74
CA ALA A 170 16.41 -9.94 2.05
C ALA A 170 17.93 -9.87 1.94
N ALA A 171 18.61 -11.02 1.81
CA ALA A 171 20.06 -11.14 1.65
C ALA A 171 20.43 -12.25 0.67
N ASP A 172 21.70 -12.26 0.25
CA ASP A 172 22.27 -13.33 -0.56
C ASP A 172 22.70 -14.50 0.33
N ALA A 173 22.61 -15.75 -0.19
CA ALA A 173 23.23 -16.93 0.38
C ALA A 173 23.90 -17.70 -0.77
N PRO A 174 25.22 -17.52 -0.95
CA PRO A 174 25.96 -18.17 -2.02
C PRO A 174 26.01 -19.69 -1.81
N ARG A 175 26.15 -20.41 -2.90
CA ARG A 175 26.37 -21.85 -2.83
C ARG A 175 27.75 -22.14 -2.22
N MET A 176 27.81 -23.06 -1.28
CA MET A 176 29.06 -23.58 -0.75
C MET A 176 29.77 -24.34 -1.86
N ASP A 177 30.98 -23.93 -2.21
CA ASP A 177 31.86 -24.66 -3.11
C ASP A 177 32.81 -25.59 -2.31
N PHE A 178 33.54 -26.49 -3.03
CA PHE A 178 34.42 -27.45 -2.42
C PHE A 178 35.56 -26.79 -1.67
N ASP A 179 36.14 -25.72 -2.23
CA ASP A 179 37.31 -25.04 -1.62
C ASP A 179 36.91 -24.34 -0.31
N THR A 180 35.74 -23.73 -0.29
CA THR A 180 35.17 -23.11 0.91
C THR A 180 34.85 -24.15 1.97
N ALA A 181 34.24 -25.29 1.59
CA ALA A 181 33.92 -26.36 2.50
C ALA A 181 35.21 -26.97 3.10
N LEU A 182 36.25 -27.19 2.29
CA LEU A 182 37.54 -27.69 2.73
C LEU A 182 38.25 -26.74 3.70
N ARG A 183 38.18 -25.42 3.41
CA ARG A 183 38.74 -24.39 4.30
C ARG A 183 38.07 -24.38 5.66
N LEU A 184 36.72 -24.38 5.68
CA LEU A 184 35.95 -24.41 6.92
C LEU A 184 36.27 -25.68 7.75
N LEU A 185 36.37 -26.83 7.09
CA LEU A 185 36.75 -28.07 7.75
C LEU A 185 38.16 -27.95 8.36
N TRP A 186 39.14 -27.39 7.61
CA TRP A 186 40.50 -27.20 8.07
C TRP A 186 40.62 -26.23 9.25
N ASP A 187 39.87 -25.13 9.22
CA ASP A 187 39.80 -24.13 10.29
C ASP A 187 39.18 -24.74 11.56
N SER A 188 38.14 -25.55 11.40
CA SER A 188 37.50 -26.29 12.49
C SER A 188 38.49 -27.29 13.16
N LEU A 189 39.27 -28.01 12.36
CA LEU A 189 40.27 -28.96 12.86
C LEU A 189 41.45 -28.27 13.59
N ARG A 190 41.77 -27.05 13.22
CA ARG A 190 42.82 -26.23 13.87
C ARG A 190 42.36 -25.52 15.13
N GLY A 191 41.05 -25.55 15.46
CA GLY A 191 40.49 -24.83 16.60
C GLY A 191 40.49 -23.32 16.45
N THR A 192 40.57 -22.81 15.20
CA THR A 192 40.58 -21.38 14.86
C THR A 192 39.20 -20.87 14.39
N ALA A 193 38.15 -21.69 14.45
CA ALA A 193 36.78 -21.26 14.19
C ALA A 193 36.31 -20.40 15.36
N ALA A 194 36.15 -19.07 15.11
CA ALA A 194 35.59 -18.11 16.05
C ALA A 194 34.07 -18.06 15.88
#